data_669e8fb6bce45b915fda6224d45789bb
#
_entry.id   669e8fb6bce45b915fda6224d45789bb
#
_cell.length_a   1.000
_cell.length_b   1.000
_cell.length_c   1.000
_cell.angle_alpha   90.00
_cell.angle_beta   90.00
_cell.angle_gamma   90.00
#
_symmetry.space_group_name_H-M   'P 1'
#
loop_
_entity.id
_entity.type
_entity.pdbx_description
1 polymer ?
#
loop_
_entity_poly.entity_id
_entity_poly.type
_entity_poly.pdbx_seq_one_letter_code
_entity_poly.pdbx_strand_id
1 'polypeptide(L)'
;MRTVHIYSGSLALVSKSGVGQAAKHQRAALESVGVHVVTDWDCRAEVVHINTVLPVSLWAARHARRRGQKVIWYGHSTEKDFRNSFTGSNLLAPLFKQWLRLCYNQADLIITPTPYSAKELAGYRLRPTIVPLSNGVYTRFFAPNPASRSILREKYRLAADKSVVINVGHYMQRKGILDFIALARKM
;
A
#
# COMPACT_ATOMS: atom_id res chain seq x y z
N MET A 1 15.60 8.53 -21.86
CA MET A 1 14.95 8.79 -20.54
C MET A 1 14.02 7.60 -20.29
N ARG A 2 14.12 6.92 -19.15
CA ARG A 2 13.27 5.77 -18.85
C ARG A 2 11.84 6.24 -18.53
N THR A 3 10.85 5.56 -19.08
CA THR A 3 9.43 5.89 -18.86
C THR A 3 8.75 4.78 -18.09
N VAL A 4 8.07 5.14 -17.01
CA VAL A 4 7.31 4.23 -16.15
C VAL A 4 5.82 4.63 -16.18
N HIS A 5 4.95 3.68 -16.44
CA HIS A 5 3.53 3.84 -16.34
C HIS A 5 3.05 3.40 -14.94
N ILE A 6 2.57 4.31 -14.12
CA ILE A 6 1.84 3.94 -12.90
C ILE A 6 0.38 3.77 -13.28
N TYR A 7 -0.08 2.51 -13.35
CA TYR A 7 -1.44 2.18 -13.74
C TYR A 7 -2.47 2.77 -12.77
N SER A 8 -3.26 3.70 -13.26
CA SER A 8 -4.22 4.50 -12.50
C SER A 8 -5.67 3.99 -12.54
N GLY A 9 -5.99 3.03 -13.41
CA GLY A 9 -7.37 2.63 -13.74
C GLY A 9 -8.22 2.14 -12.56
N SER A 10 -7.62 1.79 -11.44
CA SER A 10 -8.31 1.42 -10.19
C SER A 10 -7.86 2.22 -8.97
N LEU A 11 -6.91 3.15 -9.14
CA LEU A 11 -6.39 3.97 -8.03
C LEU A 11 -7.42 4.97 -7.51
N ALA A 12 -8.35 5.43 -8.35
CA ALA A 12 -9.43 6.32 -7.93
C ALA A 12 -10.27 5.70 -6.79
N LEU A 13 -10.54 4.39 -6.85
CA LEU A 13 -11.31 3.65 -5.83
C LEU A 13 -10.56 3.57 -4.49
N VAL A 14 -9.25 3.65 -4.50
CA VAL A 14 -8.39 3.51 -3.31
C VAL A 14 -7.58 4.78 -3.01
N SER A 15 -7.88 5.89 -3.65
CA SER A 15 -7.13 7.16 -3.57
C SER A 15 -6.96 7.69 -2.13
N LYS A 16 -7.96 7.49 -1.29
CA LYS A 16 -7.95 7.86 0.15
C LYS A 16 -7.36 6.77 1.06
N SER A 17 -6.91 5.65 0.51
CA SER A 17 -6.30 4.55 1.26
C SER A 17 -4.78 4.65 1.31
N GLY A 18 -4.15 3.79 2.13
CA GLY A 18 -2.69 3.65 2.16
C GLY A 18 -2.08 3.27 0.80
N VAL A 19 -2.80 2.51 -0.03
CA VAL A 19 -2.37 2.15 -1.39
C VAL A 19 -2.31 3.37 -2.30
N GLY A 20 -3.32 4.25 -2.23
CA GLY A 20 -3.33 5.50 -2.99
C GLY A 20 -2.21 6.46 -2.57
N GLN A 21 -1.91 6.54 -1.27
CA GLN A 21 -0.76 7.34 -0.79
C GLN A 21 0.57 6.71 -1.24
N ALA A 22 0.71 5.39 -1.18
CA ALA A 22 1.90 4.70 -1.66
C ALA A 22 2.17 4.99 -3.15
N ALA A 23 1.14 4.96 -4.00
CA ALA A 23 1.28 5.29 -5.42
C ALA A 23 1.76 6.74 -5.66
N LYS A 24 1.31 7.70 -4.85
CA LYS A 24 1.81 9.10 -4.89
C LYS A 24 3.28 9.19 -4.50
N HIS A 25 3.69 8.49 -3.44
CA HIS A 25 5.09 8.46 -3.02
C HIS A 25 5.98 7.77 -4.06
N GLN A 26 5.52 6.68 -4.68
CA GLN A 26 6.21 6.01 -5.79
C GLN A 26 6.46 6.98 -6.95
N ARG A 27 5.42 7.73 -7.35
CA ARG A 27 5.55 8.73 -8.41
C ARG A 27 6.61 9.76 -8.07
N ALA A 28 6.50 10.39 -6.89
CA ALA A 28 7.45 11.41 -6.46
C ALA A 28 8.89 10.89 -6.37
N ALA A 29 9.08 9.65 -5.89
CA ALA A 29 10.39 9.01 -5.82
C ALA A 29 10.98 8.74 -7.20
N LEU A 30 10.20 8.26 -8.16
CA LEU A 30 10.65 8.03 -9.53
C LEU A 30 11.01 9.34 -10.24
N GLU A 31 10.16 10.37 -10.12
CA GLU A 31 10.40 11.69 -10.69
C GLU A 31 11.67 12.35 -10.10
N SER A 32 11.93 12.16 -8.79
CA SER A 32 13.12 12.71 -8.12
C SER A 32 14.45 12.15 -8.62
N VAL A 33 14.43 10.96 -9.25
CA VAL A 33 15.63 10.34 -9.86
C VAL A 33 15.63 10.43 -11.39
N GLY A 34 14.81 11.32 -11.96
CA GLY A 34 14.81 11.62 -13.39
C GLY A 34 14.05 10.59 -14.26
N VAL A 35 13.19 9.77 -13.67
CA VAL A 35 12.32 8.86 -14.41
C VAL A 35 11.06 9.61 -14.84
N HIS A 36 10.69 9.49 -16.12
CA HIS A 36 9.43 10.04 -16.62
C HIS A 36 8.27 9.15 -16.20
N VAL A 37 7.31 9.71 -15.47
CA VAL A 37 6.15 8.96 -14.98
C VAL A 37 4.89 9.39 -15.73
N VAL A 38 4.20 8.41 -16.30
CA VAL A 38 2.91 8.57 -16.97
C VAL A 38 1.81 7.83 -16.20
N THR A 39 0.60 8.34 -16.25
CA THR A 39 -0.58 7.73 -15.60
C THR A 39 -1.61 7.24 -16.61
N ASP A 40 -1.58 7.80 -17.81
CA ASP A 40 -2.38 7.33 -18.92
C ASP A 40 -1.70 6.16 -19.62
N TRP A 41 -2.49 5.39 -20.36
CA TRP A 41 -1.97 4.21 -21.03
C TRP A 41 -1.04 4.61 -22.18
N ASP A 42 0.26 4.63 -21.94
CA ASP A 42 1.29 4.95 -22.93
C ASP A 42 1.99 3.67 -23.38
N CYS A 43 2.00 3.44 -24.71
CA CYS A 43 2.70 2.31 -25.33
C CYS A 43 4.24 2.44 -25.27
N ARG A 44 4.77 3.62 -24.98
CA ARG A 44 6.22 3.87 -24.86
C ARG A 44 6.79 3.55 -23.49
N ALA A 45 5.94 3.34 -22.47
CA ALA A 45 6.44 2.98 -21.14
C ALA A 45 7.15 1.61 -21.21
N GLU A 46 8.35 1.55 -20.65
CA GLU A 46 9.13 0.30 -20.59
C GLU A 46 8.63 -0.59 -19.44
N VAL A 47 8.11 0.03 -18.39
CA VAL A 47 7.69 -0.63 -17.16
C VAL A 47 6.30 -0.14 -16.76
N VAL A 48 5.47 -1.07 -16.31
CA VAL A 48 4.14 -0.77 -15.74
C VAL A 48 4.13 -1.13 -14.26
N HIS A 49 3.82 -0.16 -13.41
CA HIS A 49 3.61 -0.35 -11.96
C HIS A 49 2.13 -0.57 -11.67
N ILE A 50 1.79 -1.64 -10.97
CA ILE A 50 0.42 -1.99 -10.57
C ILE A 50 0.34 -2.04 -9.05
N ASN A 51 -0.61 -1.30 -8.47
CA ASN A 51 -0.76 -1.15 -7.03
C ASN A 51 -1.99 -1.86 -6.44
N THR A 52 -2.89 -2.35 -7.27
CA THR A 52 -4.16 -2.97 -6.83
C THR A 52 -4.31 -4.38 -7.39
N VAL A 53 -5.19 -5.16 -6.79
CA VAL A 53 -5.46 -6.56 -7.19
C VAL A 53 -6.89 -6.74 -7.74
N LEU A 54 -7.45 -5.69 -8.33
CA LEU A 54 -8.76 -5.75 -8.97
C LEU A 54 -8.70 -6.49 -10.33
N PRO A 55 -9.81 -7.00 -10.85
CA PRO A 55 -9.83 -7.68 -12.17
C PRO A 55 -9.23 -6.84 -13.29
N VAL A 56 -9.49 -5.53 -13.29
CA VAL A 56 -8.90 -4.58 -14.26
C VAL A 56 -7.36 -4.49 -14.14
N SER A 57 -6.80 -4.68 -12.95
CA SER A 57 -5.35 -4.71 -12.74
C SER A 57 -4.72 -5.97 -13.34
N LEU A 58 -5.40 -7.11 -13.24
CA LEU A 58 -4.97 -8.33 -13.91
C LEU A 58 -4.99 -8.19 -15.43
N TRP A 59 -6.04 -7.57 -15.96
CA TRP A 59 -6.13 -7.25 -17.38
C TRP A 59 -4.96 -6.34 -17.82
N ALA A 60 -4.71 -5.25 -17.07
CA ALA A 60 -3.63 -4.32 -17.34
C ALA A 60 -2.25 -5.01 -17.36
N ALA A 61 -1.99 -5.88 -16.39
CA ALA A 61 -0.75 -6.66 -16.35
C ALA A 61 -0.57 -7.55 -17.60
N ARG A 62 -1.62 -8.27 -17.98
CA ARG A 62 -1.59 -9.13 -19.18
C ARG A 62 -1.42 -8.31 -20.47
N HIS A 63 -2.06 -7.15 -20.54
CA HIS A 63 -1.93 -6.26 -21.69
C HIS A 63 -0.50 -5.70 -21.79
N ALA A 64 0.08 -5.23 -20.68
CA ALA A 64 1.47 -4.78 -20.62
C ALA A 64 2.45 -5.87 -21.11
N ARG A 65 2.30 -7.09 -20.61
CA ARG A 65 3.14 -8.23 -21.00
C ARG A 65 3.04 -8.54 -22.50
N ARG A 66 1.84 -8.50 -23.08
CA ARG A 66 1.65 -8.72 -24.53
C ARG A 66 2.35 -7.66 -25.38
N ARG A 67 2.61 -6.48 -24.81
CA ARG A 67 3.34 -5.37 -25.46
C ARG A 67 4.85 -5.40 -25.16
N GLY A 68 5.33 -6.45 -24.50
CA GLY A 68 6.75 -6.57 -24.12
C GLY A 68 7.19 -5.68 -22.96
N GLN A 69 6.25 -5.00 -22.28
CA GLN A 69 6.55 -4.14 -21.14
C GLN A 69 6.82 -5.01 -19.90
N LYS A 70 7.71 -4.55 -19.02
CA LYS A 70 7.95 -5.16 -17.71
C LYS A 70 6.86 -4.77 -16.74
N VAL A 71 6.44 -5.69 -15.89
CA VAL A 71 5.41 -5.47 -14.88
C VAL A 71 6.01 -5.55 -13.49
N ILE A 72 5.91 -4.46 -12.74
CA ILE A 72 6.21 -4.42 -11.31
C ILE A 72 4.88 -4.36 -10.56
N TRP A 73 4.64 -5.36 -9.70
CA TRP A 73 3.43 -5.37 -8.89
C TRP A 73 3.75 -5.03 -7.43
N TYR A 74 3.06 -4.03 -6.90
CA TYR A 74 3.19 -3.70 -5.48
C TYR A 74 2.25 -4.59 -4.65
N GLY A 75 2.85 -5.47 -3.86
CA GLY A 75 2.18 -6.46 -3.04
C GLY A 75 1.63 -5.88 -1.73
N HIS A 76 0.65 -4.97 -1.86
CA HIS A 76 -0.03 -4.34 -0.72
C HIS A 76 -1.07 -5.25 -0.05
N SER A 77 -1.48 -6.33 -0.71
CA SER A 77 -2.55 -7.20 -0.24
C SER A 77 -2.04 -8.60 0.04
N THR A 78 -2.40 -9.15 1.19
CA THR A 78 -2.15 -10.54 1.56
C THR A 78 -3.45 -11.23 1.98
N GLU A 79 -3.46 -12.56 2.03
CA GLU A 79 -4.59 -13.32 2.58
C GLU A 79 -4.88 -12.92 4.03
N LYS A 80 -3.82 -12.69 4.83
CA LYS A 80 -3.97 -12.28 6.24
C LYS A 80 -4.62 -10.92 6.38
N ASP A 81 -4.29 -9.97 5.51
CA ASP A 81 -4.94 -8.65 5.50
C ASP A 81 -6.41 -8.71 5.12
N PHE A 82 -6.80 -9.72 4.33
CA PHE A 82 -8.19 -9.94 3.94
C PHE A 82 -9.01 -10.58 5.04
N ARG A 83 -8.39 -11.43 5.87
CA ARG A 83 -9.06 -12.05 7.02
C ARG A 83 -9.55 -10.99 8.01
N ASN A 84 -10.70 -11.24 8.61
CA ASN A 84 -11.34 -10.33 9.58
C ASN A 84 -11.59 -8.89 9.06
N SER A 85 -11.63 -8.70 7.73
CA SER A 85 -11.96 -7.40 7.13
C SER A 85 -13.48 -7.14 7.09
N PHE A 86 -14.28 -8.19 6.96
CA PHE A 86 -15.75 -8.14 6.98
C PHE A 86 -16.31 -9.53 7.32
N THR A 87 -17.62 -9.61 7.62
CA THR A 87 -18.29 -10.88 7.91
C THR A 87 -18.18 -11.84 6.72
N GLY A 88 -17.67 -13.04 6.96
CA GLY A 88 -17.46 -14.07 5.92
C GLY A 88 -16.11 -13.99 5.20
N SER A 89 -15.30 -12.96 5.43
CA SER A 89 -13.98 -12.84 4.79
C SER A 89 -13.05 -14.02 5.06
N ASN A 90 -13.15 -14.65 6.23
CA ASN A 90 -12.33 -15.81 6.58
C ASN A 90 -12.63 -17.04 5.71
N LEU A 91 -13.89 -17.22 5.33
CA LEU A 91 -14.31 -18.31 4.43
C LEU A 91 -13.80 -18.07 3.00
N LEU A 92 -13.78 -16.80 2.55
CA LEU A 92 -13.33 -16.40 1.22
C LEU A 92 -11.80 -16.23 1.12
N ALA A 93 -11.08 -16.19 2.24
CA ALA A 93 -9.65 -15.93 2.26
C ALA A 93 -8.80 -16.92 1.42
N PRO A 94 -9.07 -18.24 1.40
CA PRO A 94 -8.34 -19.16 0.52
C PRO A 94 -8.55 -18.88 -0.97
N LEU A 95 -9.76 -18.52 -1.37
CA LEU A 95 -10.06 -18.11 -2.76
C LEU A 95 -9.35 -16.81 -3.11
N PHE A 96 -9.36 -15.85 -2.19
CA PHE A 96 -8.63 -14.60 -2.37
C PHE A 96 -7.12 -14.84 -2.48
N LYS A 97 -6.55 -15.77 -1.73
CA LYS A 97 -5.14 -16.18 -1.90
C LYS A 97 -4.85 -16.69 -3.31
N GLN A 98 -5.72 -17.54 -3.88
CA GLN A 98 -5.53 -18.02 -5.26
C GLN A 98 -5.64 -16.87 -6.27
N TRP A 99 -6.57 -15.93 -6.03
CA TRP A 99 -6.68 -14.72 -6.83
C TRP A 99 -5.39 -13.89 -6.77
N LEU A 100 -4.83 -13.66 -5.58
CA LEU A 100 -3.55 -12.97 -5.42
C LEU A 100 -2.41 -13.69 -6.16
N ARG A 101 -2.36 -15.02 -6.10
CA ARG A 101 -1.37 -15.81 -6.85
C ARG A 101 -1.50 -15.61 -8.35
N LEU A 102 -2.73 -15.58 -8.86
CA LEU A 102 -3.00 -15.32 -10.28
C LEU A 102 -2.52 -13.93 -10.70
N CYS A 103 -2.81 -12.90 -9.89
CA CYS A 103 -2.38 -11.53 -10.11
C CYS A 103 -0.84 -11.40 -10.06
N TYR A 104 -0.25 -11.76 -8.95
CA TYR A 104 1.18 -11.55 -8.69
C TYR A 104 2.08 -12.35 -9.63
N ASN A 105 1.65 -13.51 -10.11
CA ASN A 105 2.39 -14.28 -11.13
C ASN A 105 2.41 -13.63 -12.53
N GLN A 106 1.70 -12.51 -12.73
CA GLN A 106 1.83 -11.72 -13.96
C GLN A 106 3.01 -10.73 -13.89
N ALA A 107 3.59 -10.51 -12.71
CA ALA A 107 4.70 -9.60 -12.54
C ALA A 107 6.04 -10.20 -12.97
N ASP A 108 6.98 -9.34 -13.30
CA ASP A 108 8.41 -9.67 -13.41
C ASP A 108 9.10 -9.45 -12.05
N LEU A 109 8.59 -8.51 -11.25
CA LEU A 109 9.06 -8.18 -9.91
C LEU A 109 7.87 -7.84 -9.01
N ILE A 110 7.92 -8.30 -7.75
CA ILE A 110 6.97 -7.90 -6.72
C ILE A 110 7.70 -7.04 -5.69
N ILE A 111 7.17 -5.86 -5.41
CA ILE A 111 7.66 -5.00 -4.33
C ILE A 111 6.65 -5.05 -3.19
N THR A 112 7.12 -5.25 -1.96
CA THR A 112 6.27 -5.24 -0.76
C THR A 112 6.71 -4.15 0.21
N PRO A 113 5.79 -3.53 0.98
CA PRO A 113 6.15 -2.40 1.83
C PRO A 113 7.04 -2.78 3.03
N THR A 114 7.07 -4.05 3.42
CA THR A 114 7.82 -4.51 4.61
C THR A 114 8.43 -5.90 4.41
N PRO A 115 9.51 -6.23 5.16
CA PRO A 115 10.03 -7.61 5.20
C PRO A 115 8.98 -8.64 5.66
N TYR A 116 8.06 -8.24 6.55
CA TYR A 116 6.95 -9.09 6.99
C TYR A 116 6.06 -9.50 5.82
N SER A 117 5.59 -8.54 5.02
CA SER A 117 4.75 -8.83 3.85
C SER A 117 5.50 -9.63 2.77
N ALA A 118 6.82 -9.42 2.62
CA ALA A 118 7.64 -10.24 1.74
C ALA A 118 7.67 -11.70 2.20
N LYS A 119 7.86 -11.95 3.49
CA LYS A 119 7.82 -13.30 4.08
C LYS A 119 6.46 -13.98 3.90
N GLU A 120 5.36 -13.24 4.07
CA GLU A 120 4.01 -13.76 3.83
C GLU A 120 3.81 -14.17 2.37
N LEU A 121 4.19 -13.30 1.42
CA LEU A 121 4.04 -13.60 -0.01
C LEU A 121 5.00 -14.70 -0.50
N ALA A 122 6.16 -14.87 0.12
CA ALA A 122 7.06 -16.01 -0.18
C ALA A 122 6.37 -17.36 0.03
N GLY A 123 5.49 -17.47 1.03
CA GLY A 123 4.67 -18.66 1.28
C GLY A 123 3.58 -18.93 0.20
N TYR A 124 3.42 -18.05 -0.79
CA TYR A 124 2.42 -18.22 -1.86
C TYR A 124 2.97 -18.99 -3.06
N ARG A 125 4.24 -19.39 -3.07
CA ARG A 125 4.89 -20.06 -4.21
C ARG A 125 4.76 -19.26 -5.50
N LEU A 126 5.11 -17.96 -5.44
CA LEU A 126 5.11 -17.05 -6.58
C LEU A 126 6.37 -17.24 -7.42
N ARG A 127 6.27 -16.99 -8.73
CA ARG A 127 7.40 -17.07 -9.66
C ARG A 127 8.32 -15.84 -9.60
N PRO A 128 7.76 -14.60 -9.52
CA PRO A 128 8.57 -13.40 -9.49
C PRO A 128 9.39 -13.27 -8.21
N THR A 129 10.54 -12.60 -8.30
CA THR A 129 11.30 -12.16 -7.14
C THR A 129 10.47 -11.19 -6.29
N ILE A 130 10.55 -11.32 -4.97
CA ILE A 130 9.87 -10.46 -4.01
C ILE A 130 10.91 -9.62 -3.28
N VAL A 131 10.78 -8.29 -3.37
CA VAL A 131 11.71 -7.35 -2.74
C VAL A 131 10.96 -6.48 -1.74
N PRO A 132 11.36 -6.46 -0.46
CA PRO A 132 10.83 -5.51 0.51
C PRO A 132 11.42 -4.11 0.25
N LEU A 133 10.54 -3.15 0.02
CA LEU A 133 10.89 -1.74 -0.16
C LEU A 133 9.80 -0.87 0.47
N SER A 134 10.20 -0.01 1.41
CA SER A 134 9.27 0.90 2.08
C SER A 134 8.52 1.78 1.06
N ASN A 135 7.26 2.09 1.35
CA ASN A 135 6.48 3.06 0.58
C ASN A 135 7.02 4.50 0.70
N GLY A 136 8.00 4.72 1.58
CA GLY A 136 8.54 6.04 1.86
C GLY A 136 7.65 6.90 2.75
N VAL A 137 8.23 7.94 3.30
CA VAL A 137 7.55 8.97 4.10
C VAL A 137 8.27 10.31 3.94
N TYR A 138 7.53 11.40 3.95
CA TYR A 138 8.12 12.74 3.96
C TYR A 138 8.60 13.08 5.37
N THR A 139 9.88 12.79 5.66
CA THR A 139 10.49 12.96 6.99
C THR A 139 10.41 14.38 7.52
N ARG A 140 10.51 15.39 6.65
CA ARG A 140 10.35 16.80 7.04
C ARG A 140 8.95 17.13 7.54
N PHE A 141 7.93 16.48 6.99
CA PHE A 141 6.52 16.66 7.41
C PHE A 141 6.24 15.92 8.72
N PHE A 142 6.78 14.72 8.88
CA PHE A 142 6.61 13.88 10.06
C PHE A 142 7.75 14.06 11.07
N ALA A 143 8.23 15.29 11.24
CA ALA A 143 9.22 15.66 12.26
C ALA A 143 8.53 16.27 13.49
N PRO A 144 9.15 16.14 14.69
CA PRO A 144 8.67 16.85 15.88
C PRO A 144 8.58 18.36 15.63
N ASN A 145 7.45 18.95 15.98
CA ASN A 145 7.19 20.38 15.83
C ASN A 145 6.65 20.95 17.15
N PRO A 146 7.49 21.63 17.97
CA PRO A 146 7.07 22.19 19.25
C PRO A 146 5.92 23.20 19.14
N ALA A 147 5.91 24.05 18.11
CA ALA A 147 4.86 25.02 17.90
C ALA A 147 3.50 24.34 17.63
N SER A 148 3.49 23.38 16.71
CA SER A 148 2.29 22.58 16.43
C SER A 148 1.82 21.80 17.67
N ARG A 149 2.76 21.30 18.48
CA ARG A 149 2.44 20.61 19.75
C ARG A 149 1.66 21.53 20.69
N SER A 150 2.12 22.77 20.89
CA SER A 150 1.46 23.74 21.77
C SER A 150 0.05 24.08 21.29
N ILE A 151 -0.08 24.40 20.01
CA ILE A 151 -1.38 24.72 19.39
C ILE A 151 -2.37 23.57 19.54
N LEU A 152 -1.94 22.32 19.29
CA LEU A 152 -2.82 21.17 19.40
C LEU A 152 -3.21 20.87 20.84
N ARG A 153 -2.29 21.04 21.81
CA ARG A 153 -2.61 20.87 23.23
C ARG A 153 -3.63 21.88 23.71
N GLU A 154 -3.48 23.14 23.33
CA GLU A 154 -4.46 24.19 23.61
C GLU A 154 -5.82 23.87 22.99
N LYS A 155 -5.84 23.56 21.67
CA LYS A 155 -7.05 23.20 20.92
C LYS A 155 -7.85 22.06 21.58
N TYR A 156 -7.16 21.04 22.08
CA TYR A 156 -7.78 19.86 22.69
C TYR A 156 -7.81 19.93 24.23
N ARG A 157 -7.45 21.06 24.83
CA ARG A 157 -7.42 21.28 26.27
C ARG A 157 -6.60 20.22 27.02
N LEU A 158 -5.45 19.87 26.49
CA LEU A 158 -4.53 18.88 27.06
C LEU A 158 -3.46 19.56 27.89
N ALA A 159 -3.34 19.17 29.17
CA ALA A 159 -2.29 19.71 30.04
C ALA A 159 -0.88 19.36 29.51
N ALA A 160 0.10 20.24 29.78
CA ALA A 160 1.44 20.13 29.21
C ALA A 160 2.18 18.84 29.65
N ASP A 161 1.93 18.41 30.91
CA ASP A 161 2.52 17.23 31.54
C ASP A 161 1.86 15.90 31.18
N LYS A 162 0.67 15.92 30.58
CA LYS A 162 -0.06 14.69 30.24
C LYS A 162 0.51 14.00 29.02
N SER A 163 0.65 12.70 29.10
CA SER A 163 0.92 11.84 27.93
C SER A 163 -0.34 11.73 27.07
N VAL A 164 -0.15 11.73 25.76
CA VAL A 164 -1.24 11.57 24.80
C VAL A 164 -0.98 10.31 23.97
N VAL A 165 -1.91 9.37 24.02
CA VAL A 165 -1.87 8.16 23.19
C VAL A 165 -2.93 8.29 22.12
N ILE A 166 -2.55 8.08 20.86
CA ILE A 166 -3.46 8.19 19.72
C ILE A 166 -3.54 6.87 18.96
N ASN A 167 -4.70 6.58 18.41
CA ASN A 167 -4.89 5.53 17.42
C ASN A 167 -5.34 6.17 16.10
N VAL A 168 -4.66 5.84 14.99
CA VAL A 168 -4.98 6.36 13.65
C VAL A 168 -5.25 5.20 12.72
N GLY A 169 -6.46 5.11 12.18
CA GLY A 169 -6.84 4.05 11.27
C GLY A 169 -8.34 3.96 11.05
N HIS A 170 -8.76 3.01 10.23
CA HIS A 170 -10.18 2.66 10.11
C HIS A 170 -10.66 1.94 11.38
N TYR A 171 -11.92 2.13 11.74
CA TYR A 171 -12.58 1.41 12.84
C TYR A 171 -12.82 -0.05 12.47
N MET A 172 -11.76 -0.85 12.53
CA MET A 172 -11.77 -2.27 12.22
C MET A 172 -11.02 -3.04 13.30
N GLN A 173 -11.50 -4.22 13.67
CA GLN A 173 -10.89 -5.07 14.69
C GLN A 173 -9.39 -5.31 14.41
N ARG A 174 -9.02 -5.64 13.18
CA ARG A 174 -7.63 -5.87 12.77
C ARG A 174 -6.70 -4.65 12.91
N LYS A 175 -7.24 -3.45 13.16
CA LYS A 175 -6.48 -2.21 13.42
C LYS A 175 -6.29 -1.94 14.91
N GLY A 176 -6.64 -2.91 15.76
CA GLY A 176 -6.42 -2.83 17.20
C GLY A 176 -7.32 -1.82 17.94
N ILE A 177 -8.45 -1.42 17.35
CA ILE A 177 -9.34 -0.43 17.99
C ILE A 177 -9.91 -0.95 19.33
N LEU A 178 -10.22 -2.24 19.42
CA LEU A 178 -10.72 -2.83 20.66
C LEU A 178 -9.63 -2.88 21.73
N ASP A 179 -8.39 -3.19 21.34
CA ASP A 179 -7.24 -3.20 22.23
C ASP A 179 -6.93 -1.78 22.73
N PHE A 180 -7.06 -0.79 21.84
CA PHE A 180 -6.90 0.62 22.20
C PHE A 180 -7.95 1.10 23.22
N ILE A 181 -9.23 0.70 23.04
CA ILE A 181 -10.31 0.98 23.99
C ILE A 181 -10.05 0.28 25.33
N ALA A 182 -9.61 -0.99 25.29
CA ALA A 182 -9.27 -1.73 26.49
C ALA A 182 -8.09 -1.09 27.26
N LEU A 183 -7.09 -0.58 26.55
CA LEU A 183 -5.99 0.19 27.13
C LEU A 183 -6.51 1.46 27.82
N ALA A 184 -7.34 2.25 27.14
CA ALA A 184 -7.90 3.49 27.67
C ALA A 184 -8.73 3.29 28.95
N ARG A 185 -9.34 2.09 29.11
CA ARG A 185 -10.08 1.76 30.35
C ARG A 185 -9.17 1.42 31.53
N LYS A 186 -7.89 1.14 31.29
CA LYS A 186 -6.90 0.79 32.33
C LYS A 186 -6.02 1.97 32.73
N MET A 187 -6.10 3.08 32.03
CA MET A 187 -5.37 4.33 32.30
C MET A 187 -6.20 5.27 33.20
#